data_59445c1ac8052b29a74deb58541d3253
#
_entry.id   59445c1ac8052b29a74deb58541d3253
#
_cell.length_a   1.000
_cell.length_b   1.000
_cell.length_c   1.000
_cell.angle_alpha   90.00
_cell.angle_beta   90.00
_cell.angle_gamma   90.00
#
_symmetry.space_group_name_H-M   'P 1'
#
loop_
_entity.id
_entity.type
_entity.pdbx_description
1 polymer ?
#
loop_
_entity_poly.entity_id
_entity_poly.type
_entity_poly.pdbx_seq_one_letter_code
_entity_poly.pdbx_strand_id
1 'polypeptide(L)'
;FLMCVSFSFSCKEGVKEVRVLKLAHGLPPSHSVHLGLLYMNERLKELSGGKMSMDIYSSAQLGSENQCIELLQIGSLDITKVSSAALEGFADPFKVFGIPYLFRSREQFFEVLDGSVGKQILGSTEPYWFRGLAYFDSGARSFYTVNKQIRTPEDLKGLKIRVQKSPIAVEMMKTFGGSATPVDWGELYTALQSNVVD
;
A
#
# COMPACT_ATOMS: atom_id res chain seq x y z
N PHE A 1 6.63 -38.31 -64.93
CA PHE A 1 7.34 -37.65 -63.82
C PHE A 1 6.32 -37.01 -62.90
N LEU A 2 6.00 -37.70 -61.81
CA LEU A 2 5.06 -37.25 -60.81
C LEU A 2 5.85 -36.56 -59.68
N MET A 3 5.67 -35.24 -59.51
CA MET A 3 6.36 -34.44 -58.52
C MET A 3 5.48 -34.34 -57.27
N CYS A 4 5.82 -35.13 -56.21
CA CYS A 4 5.18 -35.00 -54.88
C CYS A 4 5.66 -33.76 -54.19
N VAL A 5 4.76 -32.79 -54.01
CA VAL A 5 5.01 -31.61 -53.16
C VAL A 5 4.57 -31.94 -51.73
N SER A 6 5.54 -32.12 -50.82
CA SER A 6 5.30 -32.32 -49.40
C SER A 6 5.01 -30.97 -48.74
N PHE A 7 3.76 -30.73 -48.33
CA PHE A 7 3.41 -29.60 -47.47
C PHE A 7 3.78 -29.92 -46.02
N SER A 8 4.87 -29.33 -45.53
CA SER A 8 5.20 -29.35 -44.13
C SER A 8 4.32 -28.35 -43.40
N PHE A 9 3.31 -28.82 -42.66
CA PHE A 9 2.60 -27.99 -41.68
C PHE A 9 3.52 -27.73 -40.48
N SER A 10 4.16 -26.57 -40.43
CA SER A 10 4.81 -26.05 -39.24
C SER A 10 3.72 -25.61 -38.28
N CYS A 11 3.41 -26.41 -37.26
CA CYS A 11 2.68 -25.92 -36.08
C CYS A 11 3.55 -24.87 -35.41
N LYS A 12 3.25 -23.57 -35.62
CA LYS A 12 3.69 -22.52 -34.73
C LYS A 12 3.00 -22.77 -33.39
N GLU A 13 3.71 -23.30 -32.40
CA GLU A 13 3.31 -23.14 -30.99
C GLU A 13 3.09 -21.64 -30.76
N GLY A 14 1.84 -21.25 -30.55
CA GLY A 14 1.51 -19.86 -30.25
C GLY A 14 2.23 -19.47 -28.98
N VAL A 15 3.10 -18.47 -29.09
CA VAL A 15 3.71 -17.82 -27.91
C VAL A 15 2.55 -17.43 -27.01
N LYS A 16 2.45 -18.08 -25.83
CA LYS A 16 1.43 -17.71 -24.84
C LYS A 16 1.75 -16.30 -24.41
N GLU A 17 0.92 -15.34 -24.82
CA GLU A 17 1.06 -13.95 -24.41
C GLU A 17 0.91 -13.87 -22.89
N VAL A 18 1.98 -13.49 -22.20
CA VAL A 18 1.99 -13.32 -20.74
C VAL A 18 1.51 -11.91 -20.43
N ARG A 19 0.41 -11.80 -19.69
CA ARG A 19 -0.04 -10.52 -19.16
C ARG A 19 0.83 -10.13 -17.95
N VAL A 20 1.63 -9.08 -18.09
CA VAL A 20 2.46 -8.54 -17.01
C VAL A 20 1.72 -7.39 -16.35
N LEU A 21 1.44 -7.53 -15.04
CA LEU A 21 0.80 -6.50 -14.22
C LEU A 21 1.88 -5.64 -13.56
N LYS A 22 1.73 -4.33 -13.58
CA LYS A 22 2.59 -3.40 -12.86
C LYS A 22 2.08 -3.22 -11.44
N LEU A 23 2.93 -3.53 -10.45
CA LEU A 23 2.65 -3.32 -9.04
C LEU A 23 3.67 -2.36 -8.43
N ALA A 24 3.20 -1.32 -7.70
CA ALA A 24 4.07 -0.35 -7.03
C ALA A 24 3.82 -0.28 -5.52
N HIS A 25 4.88 0.02 -4.76
CA HIS A 25 4.80 0.32 -3.32
C HIS A 25 6.00 1.11 -2.82
N GLY A 26 5.84 1.80 -1.67
CA GLY A 26 6.87 2.68 -1.10
C GLY A 26 7.92 2.00 -0.23
N LEU A 27 7.81 0.69 0.07
CA LEU A 27 8.66 0.00 1.03
C LEU A 27 9.95 -0.54 0.37
N PRO A 28 11.06 -0.69 1.12
CA PRO A 28 12.29 -1.24 0.58
C PRO A 28 12.18 -2.75 0.29
N PRO A 29 13.02 -3.32 -0.59
CA PRO A 29 13.00 -4.74 -0.94
C PRO A 29 13.22 -5.70 0.23
N SER A 30 13.87 -5.26 1.31
CA SER A 30 14.08 -6.06 2.53
C SER A 30 12.83 -6.17 3.42
N HIS A 31 11.80 -5.39 3.16
CA HIS A 31 10.59 -5.36 3.98
C HIS A 31 9.74 -6.63 3.77
N SER A 32 9.16 -7.18 4.85
CA SER A 32 8.34 -8.39 4.82
C SER A 32 7.15 -8.31 3.84
N VAL A 33 6.55 -7.13 3.69
CA VAL A 33 5.48 -6.89 2.70
C VAL A 33 5.99 -7.09 1.28
N HIS A 34 7.20 -6.61 0.93
CA HIS A 34 7.78 -6.83 -0.39
C HIS A 34 7.99 -8.33 -0.66
N LEU A 35 8.52 -9.06 0.33
CA LEU A 35 8.68 -10.51 0.22
C LEU A 35 7.34 -11.23 0.02
N GLY A 36 6.28 -10.76 0.71
CA GLY A 36 4.91 -11.25 0.50
C GLY A 36 4.39 -10.98 -0.91
N LEU A 37 4.71 -9.83 -1.49
CA LEU A 37 4.33 -9.49 -2.88
C LEU A 37 5.12 -10.33 -3.90
N LEU A 38 6.39 -10.63 -3.65
CA LEU A 38 7.15 -11.58 -4.47
C LEU A 38 6.52 -12.97 -4.44
N TYR A 39 6.15 -13.47 -3.25
CA TYR A 39 5.43 -14.73 -3.11
C TYR A 39 4.09 -14.71 -3.85
N MET A 40 3.33 -13.61 -3.76
CA MET A 40 2.08 -13.42 -4.51
C MET A 40 2.32 -13.53 -6.03
N ASN A 41 3.42 -12.97 -6.55
CA ASN A 41 3.78 -13.06 -7.96
C ASN A 41 4.05 -14.51 -8.38
N GLU A 42 4.80 -15.27 -7.60
CA GLU A 42 5.06 -16.70 -7.88
C GLU A 42 3.73 -17.49 -7.87
N ARG A 43 2.86 -17.25 -6.89
CA ARG A 43 1.54 -17.90 -6.84
C ARG A 43 0.65 -17.50 -8.02
N LEU A 44 0.71 -16.25 -8.47
CA LEU A 44 -0.03 -15.77 -9.64
C LEU A 44 0.45 -16.50 -10.91
N LYS A 45 1.76 -16.65 -11.10
CA LYS A 45 2.34 -17.40 -12.22
C LYS A 45 1.85 -18.86 -12.21
N GLU A 46 1.93 -19.53 -11.06
CA GLU A 46 1.48 -20.92 -10.91
C GLU A 46 -0.03 -21.07 -11.21
N LEU A 47 -0.87 -20.28 -10.55
CA LEU A 47 -2.33 -20.36 -10.67
C LEU A 47 -2.84 -19.98 -12.06
N SER A 48 -2.13 -19.10 -12.76
CA SER A 48 -2.47 -18.71 -14.14
C SER A 48 -1.91 -19.65 -15.21
N GLY A 49 -1.17 -20.70 -14.83
CA GLY A 49 -0.47 -21.55 -15.79
C GLY A 49 0.57 -20.79 -16.62
N GLY A 50 1.26 -19.81 -16.00
CA GLY A 50 2.26 -18.95 -16.62
C GLY A 50 1.70 -17.84 -17.50
N LYS A 51 0.38 -17.59 -17.48
CA LYS A 51 -0.27 -16.56 -18.32
C LYS A 51 -0.22 -15.16 -17.71
N MET A 52 0.08 -15.04 -16.41
CA MET A 52 0.15 -13.77 -15.70
C MET A 52 1.40 -13.71 -14.83
N SER A 53 1.98 -12.52 -14.73
CA SER A 53 3.08 -12.20 -13.81
C SER A 53 2.98 -10.74 -13.35
N MET A 54 3.82 -10.34 -12.39
CA MET A 54 3.89 -8.95 -11.94
C MET A 54 5.31 -8.40 -12.04
N ASP A 55 5.44 -7.17 -12.50
CA ASP A 55 6.63 -6.33 -12.32
C ASP A 55 6.42 -5.48 -11.08
N ILE A 56 7.30 -5.66 -10.06
CA ILE A 56 7.14 -5.02 -8.75
C ILE A 56 8.14 -3.87 -8.61
N TYR A 57 7.61 -2.66 -8.53
CA TYR A 57 8.34 -1.40 -8.33
C TYR A 57 8.31 -1.03 -6.85
N SER A 58 9.41 -1.29 -6.15
CA SER A 58 9.57 -1.00 -4.71
C SER A 58 10.14 0.41 -4.46
N SER A 59 10.32 0.78 -3.18
CA SER A 59 11.03 2.00 -2.76
C SER A 59 10.52 3.29 -3.41
N ALA A 60 9.20 3.39 -3.64
CA ALA A 60 8.55 4.54 -4.26
C ALA A 60 9.07 4.91 -5.67
N GLN A 61 9.56 3.93 -6.44
CA GLN A 61 10.08 4.16 -7.80
C GLN A 61 9.04 4.80 -8.74
N LEU A 62 7.75 4.53 -8.53
CA LEU A 62 6.66 5.14 -9.30
C LEU A 62 5.96 6.29 -8.56
N GLY A 63 6.56 6.80 -7.49
CA GLY A 63 6.05 7.91 -6.70
C GLY A 63 5.54 7.53 -5.31
N SER A 64 4.98 8.52 -4.63
CA SER A 64 4.35 8.37 -3.31
C SER A 64 3.11 7.49 -3.34
N GLU A 65 2.59 7.09 -2.16
CA GLU A 65 1.36 6.28 -2.07
C GLU A 65 0.18 6.95 -2.77
N ASN A 66 0.00 8.26 -2.61
CA ASN A 66 -1.08 9.01 -3.27
C ASN A 66 -0.92 9.02 -4.80
N GLN A 67 0.30 9.25 -5.30
CA GLN A 67 0.58 9.19 -6.73
C GLN A 67 0.33 7.79 -7.32
N CYS A 68 0.66 6.72 -6.57
CA CYS A 68 0.33 5.36 -7.00
C CYS A 68 -1.19 5.11 -7.06
N ILE A 69 -1.99 5.68 -6.15
CA ILE A 69 -3.46 5.61 -6.23
C ILE A 69 -3.96 6.36 -7.47
N GLU A 70 -3.44 7.54 -7.75
CA GLU A 70 -3.79 8.30 -8.96
C GLU A 70 -3.42 7.55 -10.24
N LEU A 71 -2.25 6.86 -10.27
CA LEU A 71 -1.85 6.01 -11.39
C LEU A 71 -2.79 4.81 -11.60
N LEU A 72 -3.36 4.23 -10.52
CA LEU A 72 -4.43 3.23 -10.64
C LEU A 72 -5.68 3.82 -11.29
N GLN A 73 -6.13 5.00 -10.84
CA GLN A 73 -7.34 5.64 -11.33
C GLN A 73 -7.29 5.91 -12.84
N ILE A 74 -6.12 6.27 -13.36
CA ILE A 74 -5.92 6.50 -14.80
C ILE A 74 -5.49 5.25 -15.59
N GLY A 75 -5.39 4.08 -14.93
CA GLY A 75 -5.05 2.82 -15.58
C GLY A 75 -3.58 2.68 -16.00
N SER A 76 -2.68 3.52 -15.50
CA SER A 76 -1.23 3.44 -15.78
C SER A 76 -0.50 2.45 -14.86
N LEU A 77 -1.12 2.06 -13.75
CA LEU A 77 -0.69 1.06 -12.79
C LEU A 77 -1.82 0.04 -12.59
N ASP A 78 -1.50 -1.24 -12.47
CA ASP A 78 -2.50 -2.30 -12.29
C ASP A 78 -2.78 -2.58 -10.81
N ILE A 79 -1.75 -2.54 -9.96
CA ILE A 79 -1.84 -2.86 -8.54
C ILE A 79 -0.95 -1.91 -7.73
N THR A 80 -1.42 -1.49 -6.55
CA THR A 80 -0.57 -0.82 -5.58
C THR A 80 -0.80 -1.35 -4.16
N LYS A 81 0.25 -1.35 -3.34
CA LYS A 81 0.16 -1.51 -1.89
C LYS A 81 0.42 -0.15 -1.24
N VAL A 82 -0.59 0.38 -0.57
CA VAL A 82 -0.53 1.66 0.14
C VAL A 82 -1.00 1.49 1.59
N SER A 83 -0.71 2.46 2.44
CA SER A 83 -1.26 2.53 3.80
C SER A 83 -2.75 2.93 3.76
N SER A 84 -3.53 2.49 4.73
CA SER A 84 -4.92 2.94 4.90
C SER A 84 -5.01 4.47 5.04
N ALA A 85 -4.00 5.08 5.63
CA ALA A 85 -3.90 6.52 5.79
C ALA A 85 -3.89 7.30 4.46
N ALA A 86 -3.23 6.77 3.42
CA ALA A 86 -3.25 7.37 2.09
C ALA A 86 -4.64 7.27 1.43
N LEU A 87 -5.42 6.25 1.77
CA LEU A 87 -6.77 6.05 1.25
C LEU A 87 -7.83 6.95 1.90
N GLU A 88 -7.55 7.54 3.06
CA GLU A 88 -8.49 8.43 3.78
C GLU A 88 -8.92 9.65 2.96
N GLY A 89 -8.06 10.14 2.06
CA GLY A 89 -8.35 11.25 1.16
C GLY A 89 -9.16 10.86 -0.07
N PHE A 90 -9.28 9.56 -0.37
CA PHE A 90 -10.02 9.04 -1.52
C PHE A 90 -11.35 8.40 -1.10
N ALA A 91 -11.35 7.59 -0.05
CA ALA A 91 -12.50 6.84 0.42
C ALA A 91 -12.67 7.00 1.94
N ASP A 92 -13.66 7.77 2.36
CA ASP A 92 -13.94 8.10 3.76
C ASP A 92 -13.98 6.90 4.73
N PRO A 93 -14.51 5.71 4.38
CA PRO A 93 -14.52 4.57 5.30
C PRO A 93 -13.14 4.14 5.79
N PHE A 94 -12.06 4.44 5.07
CA PHE A 94 -10.70 4.13 5.52
C PHE A 94 -10.24 4.95 6.72
N LYS A 95 -10.89 6.09 7.02
CA LYS A 95 -10.62 6.92 8.21
C LYS A 95 -10.76 6.13 9.52
N VAL A 96 -11.58 5.09 9.54
CA VAL A 96 -11.78 4.23 10.72
C VAL A 96 -10.46 3.62 11.22
N PHE A 97 -9.54 3.28 10.33
CA PHE A 97 -8.25 2.70 10.69
C PHE A 97 -7.25 3.71 11.30
N GLY A 98 -7.52 5.00 11.16
CA GLY A 98 -6.75 6.07 11.77
C GLY A 98 -7.15 6.40 13.21
N ILE A 99 -8.33 5.92 13.67
CA ILE A 99 -8.86 6.21 15.01
C ILE A 99 -8.03 5.47 16.07
N PRO A 100 -7.42 6.19 17.03
CA PRO A 100 -6.60 5.57 18.07
C PRO A 100 -7.45 4.65 18.95
N TYR A 101 -6.85 3.51 19.37
CA TYR A 101 -7.42 2.57 20.35
C TYR A 101 -8.80 1.99 19.98
N LEU A 102 -9.21 2.06 18.72
CA LEU A 102 -10.48 1.51 18.26
C LEU A 102 -10.54 -0.01 18.43
N PHE A 103 -9.43 -0.69 18.10
CA PHE A 103 -9.31 -2.14 18.24
C PHE A 103 -8.63 -2.48 19.56
N ARG A 104 -9.22 -3.40 20.31
CA ARG A 104 -8.76 -3.80 21.66
C ARG A 104 -7.70 -4.89 21.61
N SER A 105 -7.71 -5.70 20.54
CA SER A 105 -6.72 -6.75 20.33
C SER A 105 -6.46 -6.97 18.84
N ARG A 106 -5.38 -7.68 18.54
CA ARG A 106 -5.03 -8.07 17.18
C ARG A 106 -6.07 -9.05 16.60
N GLU A 107 -6.58 -9.93 17.41
CA GLU A 107 -7.61 -10.91 17.02
C GLU A 107 -8.88 -10.19 16.58
N GLN A 108 -9.38 -9.26 17.38
CA GLN A 108 -10.54 -8.43 17.03
C GLN A 108 -10.29 -7.63 15.73
N PHE A 109 -9.08 -7.10 15.55
CA PHE A 109 -8.71 -6.40 14.34
C PHE A 109 -8.87 -7.28 13.10
N PHE A 110 -8.34 -8.51 13.12
CA PHE A 110 -8.47 -9.44 12.01
C PHE A 110 -9.91 -9.94 11.80
N GLU A 111 -10.66 -10.20 12.87
CA GLU A 111 -12.07 -10.54 12.75
C GLU A 111 -12.88 -9.48 12.01
N VAL A 112 -12.60 -8.20 12.27
CA VAL A 112 -13.25 -7.08 11.57
C VAL A 112 -12.79 -7.01 10.12
N LEU A 113 -11.48 -7.13 9.85
CA LEU A 113 -10.94 -7.03 8.48
C LEU A 113 -11.40 -8.17 7.57
N ASP A 114 -11.44 -9.40 8.08
CA ASP A 114 -11.84 -10.59 7.33
C ASP A 114 -13.38 -10.72 7.25
N GLY A 115 -14.09 -10.00 8.11
CA GLY A 115 -15.53 -9.98 8.21
C GLY A 115 -16.23 -9.11 7.14
N SER A 116 -17.53 -8.92 7.33
CA SER A 116 -18.36 -8.11 6.42
C SER A 116 -17.98 -6.64 6.41
N VAL A 117 -17.58 -6.08 7.56
CA VAL A 117 -17.16 -4.67 7.67
C VAL A 117 -15.90 -4.42 6.85
N GLY A 118 -14.86 -5.24 7.00
CA GLY A 118 -13.64 -5.13 6.22
C GLY A 118 -13.89 -5.24 4.71
N LYS A 119 -14.75 -6.18 4.29
CA LYS A 119 -15.16 -6.33 2.89
C LYS A 119 -15.91 -5.11 2.35
N GLN A 120 -16.80 -4.51 3.15
CA GLN A 120 -17.48 -3.27 2.78
C GLN A 120 -16.49 -2.10 2.60
N ILE A 121 -15.51 -1.98 3.50
CA ILE A 121 -14.47 -0.94 3.40
C ILE A 121 -13.63 -1.15 2.14
N LEU A 122 -13.20 -2.39 1.82
CA LEU A 122 -12.50 -2.68 0.56
C LEU A 122 -13.34 -2.30 -0.66
N GLY A 123 -14.64 -2.62 -0.66
CA GLY A 123 -15.56 -2.28 -1.75
C GLY A 123 -15.85 -0.79 -1.89
N SER A 124 -15.67 0.01 -0.82
CA SER A 124 -15.93 1.46 -0.85
C SER A 124 -15.01 2.25 -1.78
N THR A 125 -13.97 1.62 -2.32
CA THR A 125 -13.04 2.23 -3.26
C THR A 125 -13.51 2.18 -4.72
N GLU A 126 -14.49 1.34 -5.05
CA GLU A 126 -14.96 1.15 -6.44
C GLU A 126 -15.46 2.44 -7.12
N PRO A 127 -16.19 3.36 -6.44
CA PRO A 127 -16.58 4.63 -7.04
C PRO A 127 -15.40 5.53 -7.44
N TYR A 128 -14.20 5.24 -6.91
CA TYR A 128 -12.97 6.00 -7.17
C TYR A 128 -12.05 5.31 -8.18
N TRP A 129 -12.58 4.39 -9.01
CA TRP A 129 -11.88 3.73 -10.12
C TRP A 129 -10.77 2.76 -9.70
N PHE A 130 -10.81 2.24 -8.47
CA PHE A 130 -9.96 1.15 -8.02
C PHE A 130 -10.70 0.26 -7.01
N ARG A 131 -10.19 -0.93 -6.77
CA ARG A 131 -10.82 -1.92 -5.89
C ARG A 131 -9.83 -2.41 -4.85
N GLY A 132 -10.25 -2.38 -3.57
CA GLY A 132 -9.51 -3.04 -2.49
C GLY A 132 -9.56 -4.56 -2.64
N LEU A 133 -8.40 -5.22 -2.55
CA LEU A 133 -8.27 -6.67 -2.72
C LEU A 133 -8.08 -7.39 -1.38
N ALA A 134 -7.17 -6.88 -0.55
CA ALA A 134 -6.81 -7.49 0.73
C ALA A 134 -6.16 -6.47 1.66
N TYR A 135 -6.02 -6.84 2.93
CA TYR A 135 -5.32 -6.09 3.95
C TYR A 135 -3.95 -6.72 4.25
N PHE A 136 -2.96 -5.84 4.52
CA PHE A 136 -1.69 -6.23 5.12
C PHE A 136 -1.61 -5.61 6.52
N ASP A 137 -1.27 -6.40 7.53
CA ASP A 137 -1.01 -5.89 8.87
C ASP A 137 0.36 -5.22 8.92
N SER A 138 0.40 -3.98 9.39
CA SER A 138 1.63 -3.21 9.63
C SER A 138 1.89 -3.00 11.14
N GLY A 139 1.16 -3.69 12.01
CA GLY A 139 1.28 -3.57 13.47
C GLY A 139 0.72 -2.26 14.03
N ALA A 140 1.15 -1.92 15.25
CA ALA A 140 0.75 -0.71 15.97
C ALA A 140 1.73 0.44 15.70
N ARG A 141 1.24 1.67 15.84
CA ARG A 141 2.05 2.89 15.75
C ARG A 141 2.44 3.38 17.13
N SER A 142 3.68 3.86 17.24
CA SER A 142 4.21 4.49 18.47
C SER A 142 4.86 5.81 18.12
N PHE A 143 4.95 6.71 19.10
CA PHE A 143 5.72 7.94 18.96
C PHE A 143 7.21 7.66 19.19
N TYR A 144 8.03 8.25 18.35
CA TYR A 144 9.50 8.25 18.46
C TYR A 144 9.98 9.68 18.43
N THR A 145 10.82 10.05 19.36
CA THR A 145 11.43 11.37 19.44
C THR A 145 12.90 11.25 19.85
N VAL A 146 13.72 12.19 19.44
CA VAL A 146 15.17 12.17 19.74
C VAL A 146 15.46 12.61 21.17
N ASN A 147 14.84 13.71 21.62
CA ASN A 147 15.25 14.42 22.81
C ASN A 147 14.22 14.40 23.97
N LYS A 148 13.03 13.87 23.76
CA LYS A 148 11.95 13.93 24.74
C LYS A 148 11.17 12.63 24.79
N GLN A 149 11.02 12.06 25.98
CA GLN A 149 10.13 10.90 26.16
C GLN A 149 8.66 11.33 26.10
N ILE A 150 7.84 10.57 25.39
CA ILE A 150 6.39 10.77 25.34
C ILE A 150 5.73 9.71 26.23
N ARG A 151 5.11 10.13 27.32
CA ARG A 151 4.38 9.29 28.27
C ARG A 151 2.91 9.67 28.35
N THR A 152 2.60 10.93 28.13
CA THR A 152 1.24 11.48 28.14
C THR A 152 1.01 12.34 26.90
N PRO A 153 -0.24 12.62 26.51
CA PRO A 153 -0.54 13.52 25.39
C PRO A 153 0.10 14.93 25.56
N GLU A 154 0.22 15.42 26.78
CA GLU A 154 0.80 16.73 27.10
C GLU A 154 2.28 16.82 26.70
N ASP A 155 2.98 15.69 26.67
CA ASP A 155 4.38 15.64 26.25
C ASP A 155 4.57 15.94 24.77
N LEU A 156 3.52 15.80 23.95
CA LEU A 156 3.53 16.14 22.52
C LEU A 156 3.46 17.66 22.28
N LYS A 157 3.11 18.44 23.30
CA LYS A 157 2.94 19.87 23.17
C LYS A 157 4.23 20.55 22.71
N GLY A 158 4.12 21.29 21.60
CA GLY A 158 5.23 22.02 20.98
C GLY A 158 6.14 21.17 20.09
N LEU A 159 5.92 19.87 19.97
CA LEU A 159 6.68 19.00 19.07
C LEU A 159 6.05 18.97 17.66
N LYS A 160 6.92 18.90 16.66
CA LYS A 160 6.59 18.67 15.27
C LYS A 160 6.68 17.16 14.99
N ILE A 161 5.55 16.49 14.99
CA ILE A 161 5.51 15.05 14.83
C ILE A 161 5.16 14.70 13.37
N ARG A 162 6.00 13.88 12.76
CA ARG A 162 5.70 13.34 11.44
C ARG A 162 4.43 12.50 11.50
N VAL A 163 3.53 12.74 10.58
CA VAL A 163 2.38 11.88 10.30
C VAL A 163 2.36 11.48 8.83
N GLN A 164 1.60 10.46 8.49
CA GLN A 164 1.27 10.18 7.09
C GLN A 164 0.29 11.26 6.59
N LYS A 165 0.07 11.35 5.28
CA LYS A 165 -0.94 12.24 4.68
C LYS A 165 -2.36 11.73 4.98
N SER A 166 -2.75 11.83 6.24
CA SER A 166 -3.99 11.33 6.84
C SER A 166 -4.69 12.47 7.58
N PRO A 167 -5.91 12.84 7.18
CA PRO A 167 -6.72 13.82 7.92
C PRO A 167 -6.91 13.44 9.38
N ILE A 168 -7.15 12.15 9.67
CA ILE A 168 -7.32 11.67 11.06
C ILE A 168 -6.02 11.81 11.86
N ALA A 169 -4.86 11.49 11.28
CA ALA A 169 -3.59 11.64 11.99
C ALA A 169 -3.26 13.11 12.28
N VAL A 170 -3.60 14.03 11.38
CA VAL A 170 -3.46 15.48 11.60
C VAL A 170 -4.35 15.95 12.74
N GLU A 171 -5.63 15.56 12.75
CA GLU A 171 -6.57 15.95 13.79
C GLU A 171 -6.23 15.30 15.16
N MET A 172 -5.77 14.06 15.16
CA MET A 172 -5.27 13.41 16.36
C MET A 172 -4.12 14.22 17.00
N MET A 173 -3.11 14.60 16.21
CA MET A 173 -1.98 15.37 16.71
C MET A 173 -2.40 16.73 17.26
N LYS A 174 -3.31 17.40 16.57
CA LYS A 174 -3.88 18.67 17.03
C LYS A 174 -4.62 18.50 18.36
N THR A 175 -5.41 17.44 18.51
CA THR A 175 -6.12 17.11 19.76
C THR A 175 -5.16 16.85 20.91
N PHE A 176 -4.01 16.23 20.65
CA PHE A 176 -2.97 15.99 21.65
C PHE A 176 -2.08 17.22 21.91
N GLY A 177 -2.31 18.34 21.24
CA GLY A 177 -1.54 19.58 21.42
C GLY A 177 -0.20 19.62 20.71
N GLY A 178 0.10 18.62 19.88
CA GLY A 178 1.29 18.57 19.03
C GLY A 178 1.03 19.21 17.66
N SER A 179 2.09 19.38 16.87
CA SER A 179 2.05 19.87 15.50
C SER A 179 2.24 18.70 14.53
N ALA A 180 1.25 18.43 13.70
CA ALA A 180 1.36 17.43 12.66
C ALA A 180 2.17 17.94 11.47
N THR A 181 3.14 17.15 11.01
CA THR A 181 3.92 17.41 9.80
C THR A 181 3.73 16.22 8.84
N PRO A 182 2.80 16.32 7.87
CA PRO A 182 2.59 15.27 6.89
C PRO A 182 3.80 15.13 5.95
N VAL A 183 4.48 13.97 6.02
CA VAL A 183 5.67 13.67 5.21
C VAL A 183 5.55 12.26 4.66
N ASP A 184 5.80 12.07 3.36
CA ASP A 184 5.81 10.78 2.71
C ASP A 184 6.92 9.88 3.27
N TRP A 185 6.73 8.56 3.19
CA TRP A 185 7.69 7.60 3.74
C TRP A 185 9.09 7.75 3.14
N GLY A 186 9.20 7.97 1.84
CA GLY A 186 10.47 8.15 1.16
C GLY A 186 11.26 9.40 1.58
N GLU A 187 10.59 10.41 2.13
CA GLU A 187 11.17 11.68 2.57
C GLU A 187 11.46 11.71 4.07
N LEU A 188 10.97 10.71 4.83
CA LEU A 188 11.03 10.72 6.29
C LEU A 188 12.47 10.79 6.84
N TYR A 189 13.39 10.02 6.25
CA TYR A 189 14.80 10.04 6.71
C TYR A 189 15.41 11.43 6.59
N THR A 190 15.21 12.08 5.45
CA THR A 190 15.71 13.46 5.22
C THR A 190 15.04 14.46 6.15
N ALA A 191 13.73 14.32 6.40
CA ALA A 191 13.00 15.19 7.31
C ALA A 191 13.49 15.08 8.76
N LEU A 192 13.85 13.87 9.22
CA LEU A 192 14.47 13.63 10.52
C LEU A 192 15.88 14.24 10.57
N GLN A 193 16.71 14.00 9.56
CA GLN A 193 18.09 14.48 9.50
C GLN A 193 18.18 16.02 9.46
N SER A 194 17.21 16.67 8.81
CA SER A 194 17.14 18.13 8.69
C SER A 194 16.33 18.81 9.79
N ASN A 195 15.91 18.09 10.84
CA ASN A 195 15.09 18.59 11.95
C ASN A 195 13.77 19.27 11.51
N VAL A 196 13.21 18.83 10.40
CA VAL A 196 11.85 19.24 9.98
C VAL A 196 10.82 18.66 10.94
N VAL A 197 11.12 17.51 11.52
CA VAL A 197 10.33 16.82 12.56
C VAL A 197 11.20 16.43 13.75
N ASP A 198 10.61 16.33 14.95
CA ASP A 198 11.27 16.00 16.21
C ASP A 198 11.15 14.49 16.48
#